data_5a19704804e853d090d9fe64dd4d3b46
#
_entry.id   5a19704804e853d090d9fe64dd4d3b46
#
_cell.length_a   1.000
_cell.length_b   1.000
_cell.length_c   1.000
_cell.angle_alpha   90.00
_cell.angle_beta   90.00
_cell.angle_gamma   90.00
#
_symmetry.space_group_name_H-M   'P 1'
#
loop_
_entity.id
_entity.type
_entity.pdbx_description
1 polymer ?
#
loop_
_entity_poly.entity_id
_entity_poly.type
_entity_poly.pdbx_seq_one_letter_code
_entity_poly.pdbx_strand_id
1 'polypeptide(L)'
;MGTVLWLAIVWIAPLICFLQVNEAKFKKNIVVGVTLPFKAREDEAVQAVLKKYKASMWTACGILIALAAAGWVLAPESMTLWLVWIDLCIILPYVPYVRTNSTLKKLKKERGWGPAAGQQIRVDISAIPQGKWISPWAFLPPAVISLLPLVFDNSLWMANVTMAVCCGLFWLGYRYCYRNKSEMVDGNVELTRALTQVRRYNWGRMWLLTAYSMAVLNIGMILTVRSAFWSMVLSIVFMAVVVGACLWVELSVRRVQEKLTAESGQDWYVDEDDHWIGGLLYYNTNDSRLVINNRVGMNSSINAAHPVGKILTAALIVLLLALPFAGEFIGGGDVVLTVTDNAVTGVNGRTEYVIAMDDVESVQLLDKLPAGLARNFGTGMPNLLKGDFSTPELGHMKTCLDPTVPPFLLIETEEGKLYLLGSREEGTAEVVYEKIKQG
;
A
#
# COMPACT_ATOMS: atom_id res chain seq x y z
N MET A 1 4.39 -9.41 -18.67
CA MET A 1 4.55 -8.65 -17.40
C MET A 1 3.23 -8.44 -16.68
N GLY A 2 2.16 -8.10 -17.36
CA GLY A 2 0.83 -7.86 -16.77
C GLY A 2 0.24 -9.01 -15.97
N THR A 3 0.37 -10.25 -16.45
CA THR A 3 -0.05 -11.45 -15.70
C THR A 3 0.58 -11.52 -14.30
N VAL A 4 1.87 -11.21 -14.18
CA VAL A 4 2.59 -11.21 -12.90
C VAL A 4 2.05 -10.12 -11.98
N LEU A 5 1.73 -8.94 -12.52
CA LEU A 5 1.15 -7.84 -11.76
C LEU A 5 -0.23 -8.22 -11.20
N TRP A 6 -1.13 -8.79 -12.03
CA TRP A 6 -2.44 -9.23 -11.57
C TRP A 6 -2.36 -10.31 -10.49
N LEU A 7 -1.48 -11.29 -10.66
CA LEU A 7 -1.25 -12.33 -9.64
C LEU A 7 -0.69 -11.74 -8.33
N ALA A 8 0.18 -10.73 -8.44
CA ALA A 8 0.79 -10.09 -7.28
C ALA A 8 -0.20 -9.30 -6.43
N ILE A 9 -1.32 -8.83 -6.98
CA ILE A 9 -2.27 -7.97 -6.26
C ILE A 9 -3.65 -8.58 -5.99
N VAL A 10 -4.06 -9.63 -6.71
CA VAL A 10 -5.41 -10.22 -6.58
C VAL A 10 -5.78 -10.61 -5.14
N TRP A 11 -4.80 -10.95 -4.32
CA TRP A 11 -4.98 -11.30 -2.91
C TRP A 11 -5.39 -10.10 -2.02
N ILE A 12 -5.24 -8.85 -2.51
CA ILE A 12 -5.65 -7.63 -1.77
C ILE A 12 -7.16 -7.64 -1.51
N ALA A 13 -7.96 -8.08 -2.50
CA ALA A 13 -9.42 -8.14 -2.36
C ALA A 13 -9.87 -9.05 -1.21
N PRO A 14 -9.47 -10.36 -1.16
CA PRO A 14 -9.84 -11.21 -0.03
C PRO A 14 -9.28 -10.73 1.31
N LEU A 15 -8.10 -10.10 1.33
CA LEU A 15 -7.53 -9.54 2.54
C LEU A 15 -8.38 -8.40 3.11
N ILE A 16 -8.73 -7.41 2.28
CA ILE A 16 -9.56 -6.28 2.70
C ILE A 16 -10.93 -6.76 3.14
N CYS A 17 -11.57 -7.65 2.37
CA CYS A 17 -12.89 -8.20 2.72
C CYS A 17 -12.83 -9.02 4.03
N PHE A 18 -11.79 -9.80 4.26
CA PHE A 18 -11.58 -10.52 5.52
C PHE A 18 -11.44 -9.57 6.72
N LEU A 19 -10.66 -8.49 6.57
CA LEU A 19 -10.52 -7.48 7.61
C LEU A 19 -11.87 -6.81 7.91
N GLN A 20 -12.64 -6.48 6.88
CA GLN A 20 -13.96 -5.88 7.02
C GLN A 20 -14.98 -6.85 7.65
N VAL A 21 -14.99 -8.13 7.26
CA VAL A 21 -15.83 -9.15 7.90
C VAL A 21 -15.58 -9.25 9.40
N ASN A 22 -14.32 -9.06 9.82
CA ASN A 22 -13.95 -9.09 11.23
C ASN A 22 -14.51 -7.89 12.03
N GLU A 23 -14.95 -6.82 11.35
CA GLU A 23 -15.66 -5.69 11.98
C GLU A 23 -17.09 -6.07 12.44
N ALA A 24 -17.64 -7.20 11.98
CA ALA A 24 -18.89 -7.77 12.49
C ALA A 24 -18.75 -8.41 13.89
N LYS A 25 -17.55 -8.43 14.46
CA LYS A 25 -17.32 -8.82 15.84
C LYS A 25 -17.35 -7.60 16.74
N PHE A 26 -18.02 -7.73 17.87
CA PHE A 26 -18.01 -6.68 18.88
C PHE A 26 -16.58 -6.47 19.43
N LYS A 27 -16.12 -5.24 19.34
CA LYS A 27 -14.89 -4.76 19.95
C LYS A 27 -15.27 -3.80 21.05
N LYS A 28 -15.11 -4.20 22.29
CA LYS A 28 -15.76 -3.48 23.40
C LYS A 28 -17.27 -3.46 23.09
N ASN A 29 -17.87 -2.30 23.04
CA ASN A 29 -19.27 -2.14 22.67
C ASN A 29 -19.47 -1.60 21.24
N ILE A 30 -18.45 -1.70 20.38
CA ILE A 30 -18.52 -1.20 19.01
C ILE A 30 -18.56 -2.37 18.02
N VAL A 31 -19.53 -2.31 17.10
CA VAL A 31 -19.65 -3.25 15.97
C VAL A 31 -19.98 -2.48 14.70
N VAL A 32 -19.29 -2.70 13.62
CA VAL A 32 -19.39 -1.97 12.34
C VAL A 32 -19.47 -0.45 12.58
N GLY A 33 -18.60 0.06 13.47
CA GLY A 33 -18.52 1.49 13.80
C GLY A 33 -19.72 2.08 14.57
N VAL A 34 -20.60 1.25 15.15
CA VAL A 34 -21.72 1.69 15.98
C VAL A 34 -21.52 1.19 17.41
N THR A 35 -21.71 2.08 18.37
CA THR A 35 -21.68 1.74 19.79
C THR A 35 -23.03 1.19 20.23
N LEU A 36 -23.05 -0.05 20.72
CA LEU A 36 -24.24 -0.74 21.18
C LEU A 36 -24.04 -1.27 22.60
N PRO A 37 -25.08 -1.34 23.44
CA PRO A 37 -24.97 -1.89 24.77
C PRO A 37 -24.67 -3.39 24.73
N PHE A 38 -24.15 -3.94 25.85
CA PHE A 38 -23.75 -5.35 25.91
C PHE A 38 -24.90 -6.29 25.52
N LYS A 39 -26.12 -6.01 25.99
CA LYS A 39 -27.33 -6.75 25.65
C LYS A 39 -27.68 -6.83 24.16
N ALA A 40 -27.17 -5.89 23.34
CA ALA A 40 -27.39 -5.92 21.91
C ALA A 40 -26.66 -7.08 21.20
N ARG A 41 -25.69 -7.73 21.87
CA ARG A 41 -24.99 -8.89 21.34
C ARG A 41 -25.92 -10.09 21.10
N GLU A 42 -26.96 -10.22 21.93
CA GLU A 42 -27.93 -11.30 21.88
C GLU A 42 -29.21 -10.92 21.12
N ASP A 43 -29.36 -9.66 20.69
CA ASP A 43 -30.52 -9.21 19.94
C ASP A 43 -30.56 -9.85 18.54
N GLU A 44 -31.64 -10.56 18.23
CA GLU A 44 -31.81 -11.30 16.97
C GLU A 44 -31.74 -10.38 15.75
N ALA A 45 -32.28 -9.16 15.85
CA ALA A 45 -32.25 -8.19 14.75
C ALA A 45 -30.83 -7.72 14.47
N VAL A 46 -30.01 -7.47 15.51
CA VAL A 46 -28.60 -7.14 15.37
C VAL A 46 -27.83 -8.29 14.70
N GLN A 47 -28.05 -9.53 15.18
CA GLN A 47 -27.38 -10.70 14.61
C GLN A 47 -27.78 -10.94 13.14
N ALA A 48 -29.03 -10.73 12.78
CA ALA A 48 -29.51 -10.82 11.39
C ALA A 48 -28.81 -9.78 10.50
N VAL A 49 -28.69 -8.52 10.96
CA VAL A 49 -27.98 -7.47 10.24
C VAL A 49 -26.52 -7.81 10.06
N LEU A 50 -25.84 -8.32 11.10
CA LEU A 50 -24.44 -8.72 11.02
C LEU A 50 -24.20 -9.94 10.11
N LYS A 51 -25.13 -10.89 10.08
CA LYS A 51 -25.11 -12.03 9.15
C LYS A 51 -25.21 -11.55 7.70
N LYS A 52 -26.13 -10.64 7.41
CA LYS A 52 -26.31 -10.04 6.09
C LYS A 52 -25.06 -9.25 5.67
N TYR A 53 -24.47 -8.50 6.60
CA TYR A 53 -23.21 -7.79 6.37
C TYR A 53 -22.08 -8.72 5.92
N LYS A 54 -21.83 -9.80 6.66
CA LYS A 54 -20.82 -10.80 6.30
C LYS A 54 -21.06 -11.39 4.90
N ALA A 55 -22.31 -11.74 4.60
CA ALA A 55 -22.67 -12.27 3.27
C ALA A 55 -22.40 -11.23 2.17
N SER A 56 -22.84 -9.97 2.36
CA SER A 56 -22.61 -8.88 1.40
C SER A 56 -21.12 -8.58 1.19
N MET A 57 -20.29 -8.74 2.24
CA MET A 57 -18.85 -8.55 2.15
C MET A 57 -18.17 -9.64 1.30
N TRP A 58 -18.57 -10.91 1.47
CA TRP A 58 -18.08 -12.01 0.64
C TRP A 58 -18.58 -11.90 -0.81
N THR A 59 -19.79 -11.38 -1.03
CA THR A 59 -20.27 -11.06 -2.37
C THR A 59 -19.41 -9.99 -3.03
N ALA A 60 -19.07 -8.92 -2.30
CA ALA A 60 -18.16 -7.88 -2.80
C ALA A 60 -16.77 -8.47 -3.13
N CYS A 61 -16.25 -9.37 -2.30
CA CYS A 61 -15.00 -10.08 -2.58
C CYS A 61 -15.08 -10.88 -3.89
N GLY A 62 -16.15 -11.64 -4.09
CA GLY A 62 -16.38 -12.41 -5.32
C GLY A 62 -16.43 -11.52 -6.55
N ILE A 63 -17.11 -10.37 -6.48
CA ILE A 63 -17.16 -9.38 -7.56
C ILE A 63 -15.76 -8.85 -7.86
N LEU A 64 -14.97 -8.48 -6.86
CA LEU A 64 -13.62 -7.96 -7.04
C LEU A 64 -12.69 -9.00 -7.70
N ILE A 65 -12.78 -10.26 -7.30
CA ILE A 65 -12.00 -11.36 -7.91
C ILE A 65 -12.43 -11.56 -9.38
N ALA A 66 -13.74 -11.55 -9.65
CA ALA A 66 -14.26 -11.68 -11.01
C ALA A 66 -13.80 -10.50 -11.91
N LEU A 67 -13.78 -9.28 -11.38
CA LEU A 67 -13.27 -8.11 -12.10
C LEU A 67 -11.76 -8.20 -12.35
N ALA A 68 -10.98 -8.72 -11.39
CA ALA A 68 -9.55 -8.98 -11.60
C ALA A 68 -9.31 -9.99 -12.72
N ALA A 69 -10.08 -11.10 -12.73
CA ALA A 69 -9.99 -12.12 -13.77
C ALA A 69 -10.39 -11.55 -15.15
N ALA A 70 -11.45 -10.74 -15.20
CA ALA A 70 -11.85 -10.07 -16.43
C ALA A 70 -10.77 -9.09 -16.93
N GLY A 71 -10.20 -8.26 -16.06
CA GLY A 71 -9.11 -7.35 -16.40
C GLY A 71 -7.87 -8.08 -16.91
N TRP A 72 -7.52 -9.20 -16.27
CA TRP A 72 -6.41 -10.04 -16.71
C TRP A 72 -6.64 -10.66 -18.11
N VAL A 73 -7.86 -11.11 -18.40
CA VAL A 73 -8.16 -11.75 -19.70
C VAL A 73 -8.31 -10.71 -20.81
N LEU A 74 -8.98 -9.58 -20.55
CA LEU A 74 -9.34 -8.60 -21.58
C LEU A 74 -8.20 -7.64 -21.90
N ALA A 75 -7.43 -7.21 -20.90
CA ALA A 75 -6.36 -6.25 -21.09
C ALA A 75 -5.27 -6.41 -20.00
N PRO A 76 -4.47 -7.50 -20.06
CA PRO A 76 -3.49 -7.84 -19.04
C PRO A 76 -2.43 -6.77 -18.81
N GLU A 77 -2.11 -5.98 -19.82
CA GLU A 77 -1.08 -4.93 -19.78
C GLU A 77 -1.65 -3.53 -19.47
N SER A 78 -2.97 -3.39 -19.31
CA SER A 78 -3.59 -2.09 -19.03
C SER A 78 -3.34 -1.65 -17.58
N MET A 79 -2.45 -0.67 -17.44
CA MET A 79 -2.14 -0.06 -16.14
C MET A 79 -3.34 0.67 -15.54
N THR A 80 -4.15 1.32 -16.40
CA THR A 80 -5.38 2.02 -15.99
C THR A 80 -6.39 1.07 -15.38
N LEU A 81 -6.68 -0.09 -16.01
CA LEU A 81 -7.58 -1.09 -15.44
C LEU A 81 -7.06 -1.66 -14.12
N TRP A 82 -5.76 -1.84 -14.01
CA TRP A 82 -5.11 -2.29 -12.79
C TRP A 82 -5.30 -1.30 -11.63
N LEU A 83 -5.11 0.00 -11.89
CA LEU A 83 -5.30 1.07 -10.89
C LEU A 83 -6.78 1.26 -10.53
N VAL A 84 -7.70 1.22 -11.52
CA VAL A 84 -9.15 1.23 -11.27
C VAL A 84 -9.56 0.06 -10.38
N TRP A 85 -9.02 -1.12 -10.61
CA TRP A 85 -9.32 -2.28 -9.77
C TRP A 85 -8.82 -2.12 -8.32
N ILE A 86 -7.65 -1.51 -8.11
CA ILE A 86 -7.15 -1.17 -6.77
C ILE A 86 -8.11 -0.20 -6.07
N ASP A 87 -8.58 0.84 -6.75
CA ASP A 87 -9.55 1.77 -6.19
C ASP A 87 -10.86 1.06 -5.82
N LEU A 88 -11.33 0.15 -6.68
CA LEU A 88 -12.52 -0.66 -6.39
C LEU A 88 -12.31 -1.57 -5.18
N CYS A 89 -11.12 -2.12 -4.97
CA CYS A 89 -10.79 -2.87 -3.76
C CYS A 89 -10.88 -2.01 -2.48
N ILE A 90 -10.62 -0.70 -2.60
CA ILE A 90 -10.77 0.24 -1.49
C ILE A 90 -12.23 0.62 -1.30
N ILE A 91 -12.95 0.98 -2.36
CA ILE A 91 -14.28 1.61 -2.28
C ILE A 91 -15.41 0.59 -2.07
N LEU A 92 -15.40 -0.51 -2.85
CA LEU A 92 -16.53 -1.45 -2.88
C LEU A 92 -16.85 -2.10 -1.51
N PRO A 93 -15.87 -2.53 -0.69
CA PRO A 93 -16.15 -3.08 0.65
C PRO A 93 -16.78 -2.07 1.61
N TYR A 94 -16.59 -0.77 1.40
CA TYR A 94 -17.21 0.23 2.26
C TYR A 94 -18.71 0.45 1.99
N VAL A 95 -19.22 0.03 0.84
CA VAL A 95 -20.66 0.13 0.54
C VAL A 95 -21.50 -0.70 1.51
N PRO A 96 -21.28 -2.02 1.69
CA PRO A 96 -21.99 -2.79 2.71
C PRO A 96 -21.68 -2.32 4.14
N TYR A 97 -20.48 -1.82 4.41
CA TYR A 97 -20.10 -1.28 5.70
C TYR A 97 -20.98 -0.07 6.10
N VAL A 98 -21.05 0.97 5.25
CA VAL A 98 -21.85 2.18 5.51
C VAL A 98 -23.34 1.87 5.61
N ARG A 99 -23.86 0.98 4.74
CA ARG A 99 -25.27 0.53 4.81
C ARG A 99 -25.58 -0.15 6.13
N THR A 100 -24.70 -1.04 6.58
CA THR A 100 -24.87 -1.74 7.85
C THR A 100 -24.75 -0.80 9.04
N ASN A 101 -23.76 0.12 9.03
CA ASN A 101 -23.62 1.16 10.03
C ASN A 101 -24.92 1.98 10.18
N SER A 102 -25.49 2.44 9.06
CA SER A 102 -26.74 3.19 9.06
C SER A 102 -27.93 2.38 9.59
N THR A 103 -28.00 1.08 9.25
CA THR A 103 -29.05 0.18 9.74
C THR A 103 -28.94 -0.04 11.25
N LEU A 104 -27.72 -0.26 11.77
CA LEU A 104 -27.48 -0.43 13.19
C LEU A 104 -27.75 0.84 13.97
N LYS A 105 -27.44 2.03 13.44
CA LYS A 105 -27.81 3.32 14.05
C LYS A 105 -29.31 3.51 14.13
N LYS A 106 -30.07 3.10 13.10
CA LYS A 106 -31.55 3.13 13.12
C LYS A 106 -32.09 2.18 14.21
N LEU A 107 -31.62 0.93 14.22
CA LEU A 107 -32.03 -0.06 15.20
C LEU A 107 -31.71 0.38 16.64
N LYS A 108 -30.55 1.03 16.84
CA LYS A 108 -30.16 1.64 18.12
C LYS A 108 -31.19 2.68 18.60
N LYS A 109 -31.65 3.56 17.70
CA LYS A 109 -32.68 4.57 18.01
C LYS A 109 -34.03 3.93 18.30
N GLU A 110 -34.46 2.95 17.51
CA GLU A 110 -35.74 2.23 17.70
C GLU A 110 -35.78 1.49 19.04
N ARG A 111 -34.66 0.93 19.48
CA ARG A 111 -34.52 0.21 20.77
C ARG A 111 -34.27 1.11 21.96
N GLY A 112 -34.11 2.43 21.76
CA GLY A 112 -33.76 3.36 22.83
C GLY A 112 -32.38 3.09 23.48
N TRP A 113 -31.44 2.54 22.74
CA TRP A 113 -30.09 2.24 23.22
C TRP A 113 -29.18 3.49 23.15
N GLY A 114 -29.58 4.56 23.81
CA GLY A 114 -28.77 5.77 23.95
C GLY A 114 -28.01 5.82 25.28
N PRO A 115 -27.01 6.72 25.41
CA PRO A 115 -26.37 6.97 26.70
C PRO A 115 -27.43 7.51 27.71
N ALA A 116 -27.31 7.06 28.96
CA ALA A 116 -28.10 7.62 30.03
C ALA A 116 -27.75 9.11 30.17
N ALA A 117 -28.78 9.98 30.21
CA ALA A 117 -28.57 11.41 30.35
C ALA A 117 -27.76 11.70 31.64
N GLY A 118 -26.60 12.33 31.48
CA GLY A 118 -25.74 12.74 32.61
C GLY A 118 -24.45 11.95 32.83
N GLN A 119 -24.11 11.01 31.97
CA GLN A 119 -22.84 10.29 32.08
C GLN A 119 -21.67 11.22 31.68
N GLN A 120 -20.98 11.78 32.68
CA GLN A 120 -19.77 12.58 32.47
C GLN A 120 -18.58 11.65 32.23
N ILE A 121 -17.88 11.85 31.11
CA ILE A 121 -16.63 11.17 30.81
C ILE A 121 -15.56 11.72 31.75
N ARG A 122 -15.15 10.96 32.77
CA ARG A 122 -13.98 11.28 33.60
C ARG A 122 -12.75 10.61 33.02
N VAL A 123 -11.88 11.38 32.40
CA VAL A 123 -10.58 10.92 31.90
C VAL A 123 -9.55 11.13 32.99
N ASP A 124 -9.01 10.05 33.54
CA ASP A 124 -7.87 10.13 34.45
C ASP A 124 -6.56 10.08 33.63
N ILE A 125 -5.88 11.23 33.56
CA ILE A 125 -4.62 11.43 32.83
C ILE A 125 -3.49 10.61 33.46
N SER A 126 -3.59 10.20 34.74
CA SER A 126 -2.60 9.34 35.42
C SER A 126 -2.54 7.90 34.88
N ALA A 127 -3.54 7.52 34.08
CA ALA A 127 -3.66 6.20 33.47
C ALA A 127 -2.65 5.91 32.35
N ILE A 128 -1.78 6.86 31.98
CA ILE A 128 -0.76 6.63 30.95
C ILE A 128 0.28 5.66 31.47
N PRO A 129 0.40 4.43 30.93
CA PRO A 129 1.35 3.47 31.47
C PRO A 129 2.79 3.91 31.21
N GLN A 130 3.59 3.91 32.25
CA GLN A 130 5.05 3.92 32.14
C GLN A 130 5.49 2.48 31.82
N GLY A 131 5.36 2.04 30.58
CA GLY A 131 5.61 0.65 30.20
C GLY A 131 6.88 0.47 29.39
N LYS A 132 7.28 -0.79 29.21
CA LYS A 132 8.43 -1.18 28.39
C LYS A 132 8.25 -0.71 26.95
N TRP A 133 9.04 0.29 26.56
CA TRP A 133 9.08 0.81 25.19
C TRP A 133 10.10 0.04 24.38
N ILE A 134 9.83 -0.15 23.10
CA ILE A 134 10.87 -0.57 22.17
C ILE A 134 11.83 0.61 22.00
N SER A 135 13.12 0.34 22.28
CA SER A 135 14.15 1.36 22.16
C SER A 135 14.23 1.86 20.70
N PRO A 136 14.33 3.18 20.46
CA PRO A 136 14.61 3.72 19.15
C PRO A 136 15.84 3.11 18.49
N TRP A 137 16.85 2.81 19.27
CA TRP A 137 18.10 2.18 18.82
C TRP A 137 17.91 0.78 18.21
N ALA A 138 16.79 0.09 18.50
CA ALA A 138 16.47 -1.18 17.87
C ALA A 138 16.20 -1.08 16.36
N PHE A 139 15.89 0.11 15.86
CA PHE A 139 15.69 0.37 14.43
C PHE A 139 16.97 0.75 13.67
N LEU A 140 18.07 1.00 14.40
CA LEU A 140 19.37 1.31 13.79
C LEU A 140 19.99 0.10 13.07
N PRO A 141 20.02 -1.13 13.66
CA PRO A 141 20.60 -2.27 12.97
C PRO A 141 19.99 -2.57 11.61
N PRO A 142 18.65 -2.64 11.41
CA PRO A 142 18.09 -2.88 10.08
C PRO A 142 18.42 -1.76 9.08
N ALA A 143 18.53 -0.50 9.51
CA ALA A 143 18.96 0.59 8.64
C ALA A 143 20.43 0.41 8.20
N VAL A 144 21.32 0.07 9.13
CA VAL A 144 22.73 -0.22 8.82
C VAL A 144 22.87 -1.45 7.91
N ILE A 145 22.12 -2.52 8.20
CA ILE A 145 22.10 -3.73 7.37
C ILE A 145 21.66 -3.41 5.93
N SER A 146 20.68 -2.50 5.75
CA SER A 146 20.24 -2.07 4.43
C SER A 146 21.31 -1.30 3.65
N LEU A 147 22.29 -0.70 4.31
CA LEU A 147 23.41 0.02 3.68
C LEU A 147 24.63 -0.87 3.41
N LEU A 148 24.72 -2.07 4.06
CA LEU A 148 25.88 -2.96 3.88
C LEU A 148 26.20 -3.29 2.42
N PRO A 149 25.22 -3.51 1.53
CA PRO A 149 25.53 -3.81 0.13
C PRO A 149 26.33 -2.73 -0.60
N LEU A 150 26.23 -1.46 -0.18
CA LEU A 150 26.99 -0.36 -0.78
C LEU A 150 28.52 -0.55 -0.68
N VAL A 151 28.96 -1.36 0.28
CA VAL A 151 30.40 -1.65 0.47
C VAL A 151 30.93 -2.57 -0.64
N PHE A 152 30.05 -3.40 -1.22
CA PHE A 152 30.44 -4.43 -2.20
C PHE A 152 30.05 -4.04 -3.62
N ASP A 153 28.89 -3.40 -3.80
CA ASP A 153 28.35 -3.00 -5.10
C ASP A 153 27.55 -1.70 -4.96
N ASN A 154 27.98 -0.68 -5.69
CA ASN A 154 27.33 0.63 -5.69
C ASN A 154 26.26 0.79 -6.80
N SER A 155 26.05 -0.23 -7.64
CA SER A 155 25.11 -0.16 -8.77
C SER A 155 23.66 0.16 -8.35
N LEU A 156 23.25 -0.34 -7.18
CA LEU A 156 21.91 -0.16 -6.63
C LEU A 156 21.86 0.80 -5.42
N TRP A 157 22.76 1.77 -5.37
CA TRP A 157 22.89 2.67 -4.20
C TRP A 157 21.59 3.37 -3.81
N MET A 158 20.79 3.83 -4.81
CA MET A 158 19.51 4.49 -4.52
C MET A 158 18.52 3.55 -3.82
N ALA A 159 18.44 2.29 -4.25
CA ALA A 159 17.60 1.29 -3.60
C ALA A 159 18.03 1.06 -2.14
N ASN A 160 19.33 0.87 -1.91
CA ASN A 160 19.89 0.64 -0.57
C ASN A 160 19.65 1.81 0.37
N VAL A 161 19.87 3.05 -0.09
CA VAL A 161 19.58 4.26 0.68
C VAL A 161 18.09 4.40 0.96
N THR A 162 17.23 4.15 -0.05
CA THR A 162 15.77 4.19 0.12
C THR A 162 15.31 3.20 1.19
N MET A 163 15.83 1.97 1.21
CA MET A 163 15.50 0.96 2.21
C MET A 163 15.93 1.38 3.62
N ALA A 164 17.12 1.99 3.77
CA ALA A 164 17.57 2.54 5.05
C ALA A 164 16.69 3.69 5.53
N VAL A 165 16.29 4.60 4.63
CA VAL A 165 15.33 5.68 4.93
C VAL A 165 13.98 5.11 5.36
N CYS A 166 13.46 4.08 4.68
CA CYS A 166 12.23 3.40 5.08
C CYS A 166 12.30 2.82 6.50
N CYS A 167 13.44 2.27 6.92
CA CYS A 167 13.63 1.84 8.32
C CYS A 167 13.49 3.02 9.31
N GLY A 168 14.00 4.19 8.95
CA GLY A 168 13.80 5.43 9.70
C GLY A 168 12.33 5.86 9.75
N LEU A 169 11.62 5.74 8.64
CA LEU A 169 10.18 6.03 8.57
C LEU A 169 9.36 5.05 9.44
N PHE A 170 9.73 3.79 9.51
CA PHE A 170 9.08 2.82 10.41
C PHE A 170 9.29 3.19 11.88
N TRP A 171 10.47 3.66 12.26
CA TRP A 171 10.70 4.21 13.60
C TRP A 171 9.82 5.45 13.88
N LEU A 172 9.70 6.38 12.91
CA LEU A 172 8.82 7.55 13.04
C LEU A 172 7.36 7.12 13.18
N GLY A 173 6.89 6.16 12.35
CA GLY A 173 5.55 5.59 12.42
C GLY A 173 5.27 4.99 13.79
N TYR A 174 6.20 4.18 14.33
CA TYR A 174 6.11 3.66 15.68
C TYR A 174 6.02 4.78 16.72
N ARG A 175 6.91 5.77 16.65
CA ARG A 175 6.98 6.87 17.62
C ARG A 175 5.72 7.72 17.65
N TYR A 176 5.25 8.16 16.50
CA TYR A 176 4.14 9.10 16.41
C TYR A 176 2.76 8.43 16.41
N CYS A 177 2.62 7.28 15.76
CA CYS A 177 1.33 6.63 15.64
C CYS A 177 1.00 5.69 16.80
N TYR A 178 2.01 5.09 17.46
CA TYR A 178 1.76 4.04 18.44
C TYR A 178 2.31 4.30 19.83
N ARG A 179 3.48 4.91 19.97
CA ARG A 179 4.12 5.10 21.27
C ARG A 179 3.30 5.94 22.24
N ASN A 180 2.65 6.98 21.75
CA ASN A 180 1.87 7.92 22.56
C ASN A 180 0.36 7.65 22.52
N LYS A 181 -0.07 6.58 21.84
CA LYS A 181 -1.47 6.21 21.73
C LYS A 181 -1.95 5.55 23.00
N SER A 182 -3.05 6.03 23.59
CA SER A 182 -3.71 5.41 24.73
C SER A 182 -5.10 4.90 24.35
N GLU A 183 -5.45 3.73 24.90
CA GLU A 183 -6.80 3.19 24.85
C GLU A 183 -7.53 3.71 26.09
N MET A 184 -8.48 4.62 25.95
CA MET A 184 -9.24 5.11 27.09
C MET A 184 -10.48 4.27 27.30
N VAL A 185 -10.68 3.83 28.54
CA VAL A 185 -11.88 3.14 29.02
C VAL A 185 -12.42 3.97 30.17
N ASP A 186 -13.66 4.44 30.07
CA ASP A 186 -14.26 5.30 31.07
C ASP A 186 -14.26 4.64 32.44
N GLY A 187 -13.79 5.36 33.47
CA GLY A 187 -13.85 4.96 34.88
C GLY A 187 -12.90 3.82 35.31
N ASN A 188 -12.14 3.17 34.41
CA ASN A 188 -11.24 2.09 34.77
C ASN A 188 -9.79 2.32 34.31
N VAL A 189 -8.98 2.85 35.25
CA VAL A 189 -7.57 3.19 35.03
C VAL A 189 -6.71 1.96 34.76
N GLU A 190 -6.96 0.86 35.45
CA GLU A 190 -6.16 -0.36 35.31
C GLU A 190 -6.40 -1.03 33.95
N LEU A 191 -7.67 -1.11 33.53
CA LEU A 191 -8.03 -1.65 32.23
C LEU A 191 -7.46 -0.78 31.10
N THR A 192 -7.53 0.54 31.21
CA THR A 192 -6.92 1.49 30.26
C THR A 192 -5.42 1.27 30.15
N ARG A 193 -4.71 1.09 31.28
CA ARG A 193 -3.27 0.79 31.29
C ARG A 193 -2.96 -0.53 30.61
N ALA A 194 -3.66 -1.60 30.97
CA ALA A 194 -3.45 -2.93 30.42
C ALA A 194 -3.67 -2.96 28.89
N LEU A 195 -4.80 -2.44 28.42
CA LEU A 195 -5.13 -2.38 26.99
C LEU A 195 -4.12 -1.54 26.19
N THR A 196 -3.74 -0.39 26.72
CA THR A 196 -2.76 0.50 26.11
C THR A 196 -1.39 -0.18 26.01
N GLN A 197 -0.93 -0.83 27.07
CA GLN A 197 0.37 -1.51 27.09
C GLN A 197 0.42 -2.68 26.10
N VAL A 198 -0.61 -3.53 26.07
CA VAL A 198 -0.70 -4.66 25.13
C VAL A 198 -0.63 -4.15 23.67
N ARG A 199 -1.39 -3.11 23.35
CA ARG A 199 -1.41 -2.55 22.00
C ARG A 199 -0.06 -1.95 21.61
N ARG A 200 0.50 -1.09 22.42
CA ARG A 200 1.78 -0.42 22.16
C ARG A 200 2.93 -1.41 21.97
N TYR A 201 3.00 -2.41 22.84
CA TYR A 201 4.05 -3.40 22.79
C TYR A 201 3.98 -4.26 21.53
N ASN A 202 2.80 -4.79 21.20
CA ASN A 202 2.63 -5.66 20.04
C ASN A 202 2.84 -4.91 18.71
N TRP A 203 2.28 -3.72 18.58
CA TRP A 203 2.52 -2.90 17.40
C TRP A 203 3.96 -2.41 17.27
N GLY A 204 4.60 -2.11 18.38
CA GLY A 204 6.03 -1.77 18.36
C GLY A 204 6.89 -2.91 17.82
N ARG A 205 6.62 -4.16 18.27
CA ARG A 205 7.29 -5.35 17.74
C ARG A 205 7.03 -5.56 16.23
N MET A 206 5.81 -5.30 15.79
CA MET A 206 5.45 -5.41 14.39
C MET A 206 6.24 -4.40 13.54
N TRP A 207 6.32 -3.13 13.94
CA TRP A 207 7.13 -2.13 13.23
C TRP A 207 8.61 -2.53 13.14
N LEU A 208 9.14 -3.07 14.22
CA LEU A 208 10.51 -3.56 14.26
C LEU A 208 10.71 -4.78 13.35
N LEU A 209 9.78 -5.75 13.38
CA LEU A 209 9.82 -6.91 12.49
C LEU A 209 9.79 -6.48 11.01
N THR A 210 8.95 -5.51 10.66
CA THR A 210 8.88 -4.97 9.29
C THR A 210 10.21 -4.35 8.87
N ALA A 211 10.87 -3.58 9.76
CA ALA A 211 12.18 -3.00 9.47
C ALA A 211 13.26 -4.08 9.21
N TYR A 212 13.31 -5.12 10.04
CA TYR A 212 14.25 -6.24 9.81
C TYR A 212 13.91 -7.04 8.56
N SER A 213 12.62 -7.33 8.32
CA SER A 213 12.20 -8.03 7.10
C SER A 213 12.57 -7.26 5.85
N MET A 214 12.48 -5.92 5.90
CA MET A 214 12.87 -5.06 4.78
C MET A 214 14.38 -5.07 4.53
N ALA A 215 15.18 -5.07 5.59
CA ALA A 215 16.63 -5.20 5.46
C ALA A 215 17.04 -6.58 4.86
N VAL A 216 16.36 -7.65 5.28
CA VAL A 216 16.56 -8.99 4.70
C VAL A 216 16.13 -9.04 3.24
N LEU A 217 14.97 -8.43 2.90
CA LEU A 217 14.52 -8.31 1.52
C LEU A 217 15.58 -7.60 0.65
N ASN A 218 16.12 -6.48 1.14
CA ASN A 218 17.12 -5.72 0.41
C ASN A 218 18.36 -6.56 0.05
N ILE A 219 18.91 -7.26 1.03
CA ILE A 219 20.06 -8.18 0.78
C ILE A 219 19.65 -9.29 -0.19
N GLY A 220 18.48 -9.90 0.03
CA GLY A 220 17.98 -10.96 -0.84
C GLY A 220 17.77 -10.50 -2.28
N MET A 221 17.26 -9.28 -2.51
CA MET A 221 17.09 -8.71 -3.84
C MET A 221 18.44 -8.56 -4.58
N ILE A 222 19.48 -8.15 -3.88
CA ILE A 222 20.83 -8.05 -4.48
C ILE A 222 21.38 -9.44 -4.85
N LEU A 223 21.20 -10.43 -3.97
CA LEU A 223 21.64 -11.80 -4.25
C LEU A 223 20.85 -12.46 -5.39
N THR A 224 19.61 -12.03 -5.60
CA THR A 224 18.72 -12.59 -6.63
C THR A 224 18.57 -11.70 -7.86
N VAL A 225 19.34 -10.62 -7.98
CA VAL A 225 19.26 -9.66 -9.10
C VAL A 225 19.35 -10.31 -10.49
N ARG A 226 20.09 -11.40 -10.61
CA ARG A 226 20.23 -12.17 -11.85
C ARG A 226 19.04 -13.08 -12.18
N SER A 227 18.07 -13.23 -11.28
CA SER A 227 16.91 -14.10 -11.45
C SER A 227 15.63 -13.38 -11.07
N ALA A 228 14.88 -12.93 -12.07
CA ALA A 228 13.56 -12.29 -11.88
C ALA A 228 12.60 -13.20 -11.09
N PHE A 229 12.66 -14.52 -11.29
CA PHE A 229 11.83 -15.48 -10.58
C PHE A 229 12.10 -15.45 -9.07
N TRP A 230 13.37 -15.55 -8.64
CA TRP A 230 13.70 -15.55 -7.21
C TRP A 230 13.46 -14.20 -6.55
N SER A 231 13.69 -13.09 -7.27
CA SER A 231 13.35 -11.74 -6.78
C SER A 231 11.83 -11.59 -6.56
N MET A 232 11.02 -12.11 -7.47
CA MET A 232 9.55 -12.14 -7.32
C MET A 232 9.13 -13.01 -6.12
N VAL A 233 9.65 -14.23 -5.99
CA VAL A 233 9.36 -15.12 -4.86
C VAL A 233 9.71 -14.45 -3.53
N LEU A 234 10.87 -13.83 -3.44
CA LEU A 234 11.32 -13.14 -2.23
C LEU A 234 10.42 -11.97 -1.87
N SER A 235 9.96 -11.20 -2.87
CA SER A 235 9.00 -10.10 -2.66
C SER A 235 7.64 -10.60 -2.15
N ILE A 236 7.14 -11.70 -2.70
CA ILE A 236 5.90 -12.34 -2.24
C ILE A 236 6.04 -12.84 -0.81
N VAL A 237 7.16 -13.51 -0.49
CA VAL A 237 7.43 -14.00 0.88
C VAL A 237 7.51 -12.83 1.86
N PHE A 238 8.22 -11.76 1.51
CA PHE A 238 8.28 -10.55 2.34
C PHE A 238 6.87 -9.99 2.60
N MET A 239 6.07 -9.82 1.56
CA MET A 239 4.71 -9.32 1.67
C MET A 239 3.86 -10.24 2.57
N ALA A 240 3.94 -11.56 2.39
CA ALA A 240 3.23 -12.53 3.21
C ALA A 240 3.64 -12.45 4.69
N VAL A 241 4.94 -12.29 4.97
CA VAL A 241 5.46 -12.15 6.35
C VAL A 241 4.94 -10.87 6.99
N VAL A 242 5.01 -9.72 6.30
CA VAL A 242 4.55 -8.44 6.84
C VAL A 242 3.04 -8.43 7.06
N VAL A 243 2.27 -8.87 6.07
CA VAL A 243 0.80 -8.96 6.17
C VAL A 243 0.39 -9.96 7.25
N GLY A 244 1.00 -11.14 7.28
CA GLY A 244 0.75 -12.14 8.31
C GLY A 244 1.05 -11.64 9.72
N ALA A 245 2.15 -10.91 9.91
CA ALA A 245 2.50 -10.29 11.18
C ALA A 245 1.50 -9.21 11.59
N CYS A 246 1.07 -8.33 10.67
CA CYS A 246 0.03 -7.34 10.90
C CYS A 246 -1.27 -7.99 11.37
N LEU A 247 -1.74 -9.00 10.64
CA LEU A 247 -2.95 -9.74 10.97
C LEU A 247 -2.86 -10.41 12.33
N TRP A 248 -1.73 -11.09 12.58
CA TRP A 248 -1.51 -11.78 13.86
C TRP A 248 -1.53 -10.82 15.05
N VAL A 249 -0.83 -9.69 14.94
CA VAL A 249 -0.78 -8.66 15.99
C VAL A 249 -2.17 -8.08 16.24
N GLU A 250 -2.88 -7.69 15.19
CA GLU A 250 -4.22 -7.10 15.34
C GLU A 250 -5.21 -8.11 15.94
N LEU A 251 -5.24 -9.34 15.45
CA LEU A 251 -6.13 -10.38 15.99
C LEU A 251 -5.79 -10.72 17.43
N SER A 252 -4.50 -10.73 17.79
CA SER A 252 -4.05 -10.98 19.15
C SER A 252 -4.45 -9.84 20.10
N VAL A 253 -4.24 -8.60 19.70
CA VAL A 253 -4.66 -7.42 20.48
C VAL A 253 -6.18 -7.44 20.67
N ARG A 254 -6.95 -7.73 19.64
CA ARG A 254 -8.42 -7.80 19.71
C ARG A 254 -8.91 -8.89 20.66
N ARG A 255 -8.32 -10.09 20.60
CA ARG A 255 -8.68 -11.20 21.50
C ARG A 255 -8.44 -10.83 22.98
N VAL A 256 -7.31 -10.19 23.27
CA VAL A 256 -7.00 -9.75 24.64
C VAL A 256 -7.97 -8.65 25.07
N GLN A 257 -8.26 -7.68 24.20
CA GLN A 257 -9.24 -6.62 24.49
C GLN A 257 -10.63 -7.20 24.77
N GLU A 258 -11.08 -8.16 23.96
CA GLU A 258 -12.39 -8.81 24.11
C GLU A 258 -12.48 -9.56 25.45
N LYS A 259 -11.45 -10.33 25.81
CA LYS A 259 -11.41 -11.04 27.10
C LYS A 259 -11.48 -10.06 28.29
N LEU A 260 -10.63 -9.05 28.31
CA LEU A 260 -10.59 -8.09 29.41
C LEU A 260 -11.89 -7.28 29.54
N THR A 261 -12.56 -7.00 28.42
CA THR A 261 -13.85 -6.29 28.42
C THR A 261 -14.99 -7.21 28.89
N ALA A 262 -14.98 -8.48 28.49
CA ALA A 262 -15.99 -9.47 28.92
C ALA A 262 -15.88 -9.77 30.43
N GLU A 263 -14.67 -9.86 30.98
CA GLU A 263 -14.42 -10.11 32.39
C GLU A 263 -14.86 -8.93 33.28
N SER A 264 -14.87 -7.68 32.75
CA SER A 264 -15.28 -6.50 33.51
C SER A 264 -16.77 -6.42 33.80
N GLY A 265 -17.61 -7.12 33.01
CA GLY A 265 -19.07 -7.21 33.20
C GLY A 265 -19.84 -5.88 33.16
N GLN A 266 -19.19 -4.77 32.84
CA GLN A 266 -19.77 -3.43 32.82
C GLN A 266 -19.86 -2.88 31.40
N ASP A 267 -20.95 -2.16 31.12
CA ASP A 267 -21.14 -1.40 29.88
C ASP A 267 -20.24 -0.15 29.88
N TRP A 268 -18.97 -0.32 29.52
CA TRP A 268 -18.04 0.80 29.30
C TRP A 268 -18.37 1.50 27.97
N TYR A 269 -19.07 2.61 28.05
CA TYR A 269 -19.80 3.13 26.92
C TYR A 269 -19.56 4.63 26.73
N VAL A 270 -18.77 4.95 25.71
CA VAL A 270 -18.66 6.32 25.18
C VAL A 270 -19.35 6.35 23.83
N ASP A 271 -20.50 7.01 23.76
CA ASP A 271 -21.26 7.15 22.52
C ASP A 271 -20.81 8.39 21.77
N GLU A 272 -20.01 8.20 20.74
CA GLU A 272 -19.55 9.23 19.80
C GLU A 272 -20.15 9.01 18.40
N ASP A 273 -21.20 8.21 18.25
CA ASP A 273 -21.71 7.79 16.95
C ASP A 273 -22.13 8.98 16.08
N ASP A 274 -22.55 10.08 16.66
CA ASP A 274 -22.99 11.29 15.94
C ASP A 274 -21.82 12.02 15.27
N HIS A 275 -20.60 11.84 15.76
CA HIS A 275 -19.40 12.42 15.18
C HIS A 275 -18.77 11.56 14.07
N TRP A 276 -19.29 10.33 13.84
CA TRP A 276 -18.78 9.42 12.84
C TRP A 276 -19.74 9.28 11.66
N ILE A 277 -19.37 9.89 10.54
CA ILE A 277 -20.12 9.81 9.27
C ILE A 277 -19.88 8.42 8.67
N GLY A 278 -20.98 7.65 8.53
CA GLY A 278 -20.93 6.27 8.03
C GLY A 278 -20.04 5.31 8.84
N GLY A 279 -19.65 5.69 10.06
CA GLY A 279 -18.71 4.94 10.88
C GLY A 279 -17.23 5.00 10.43
N LEU A 280 -16.92 5.82 9.42
CA LEU A 280 -15.61 5.89 8.78
C LEU A 280 -14.90 7.21 9.01
N LEU A 281 -15.58 8.31 8.74
CA LEU A 281 -15.04 9.66 8.78
C LEU A 281 -15.43 10.35 10.07
N TYR A 282 -14.46 10.73 10.88
CA TYR A 282 -14.71 11.54 12.06
C TYR A 282 -14.83 13.01 11.69
N TYR A 283 -15.92 13.63 12.14
CA TYR A 283 -16.21 15.05 11.91
C TYR A 283 -16.74 15.67 13.20
N ASN A 284 -15.90 16.41 13.92
CA ASN A 284 -16.28 17.11 15.14
C ASN A 284 -15.61 18.48 15.19
N THR A 285 -16.40 19.55 15.09
CA THR A 285 -15.93 20.94 15.13
C THR A 285 -15.47 21.37 16.52
N ASN A 286 -15.92 20.68 17.56
CA ASN A 286 -15.59 20.98 18.95
C ASN A 286 -14.30 20.25 19.41
N ASP A 287 -13.77 19.33 18.61
CA ASP A 287 -12.52 18.63 18.88
C ASP A 287 -11.37 19.26 18.09
N SER A 288 -10.47 19.92 18.80
CA SER A 288 -9.31 20.60 18.21
C SER A 288 -8.20 19.65 17.74
N ARG A 289 -8.29 18.36 18.05
CA ARG A 289 -7.28 17.38 17.66
C ARG A 289 -7.39 17.04 16.18
N LEU A 290 -6.27 17.12 15.47
CA LEU A 290 -6.18 16.66 14.07
C LEU A 290 -6.24 15.14 13.96
N VAL A 291 -5.48 14.44 14.80
CA VAL A 291 -5.37 12.98 14.80
C VAL A 291 -6.09 12.41 16.00
N ILE A 292 -7.06 11.54 15.75
CA ILE A 292 -7.88 10.88 16.76
C ILE A 292 -7.70 9.37 16.71
N ASN A 293 -8.09 8.69 17.78
CA ASN A 293 -8.13 7.23 17.76
C ASN A 293 -9.25 6.72 16.86
N ASN A 294 -8.94 5.81 15.95
CA ASN A 294 -9.95 5.16 15.16
C ASN A 294 -10.80 4.24 16.04
N ARG A 295 -12.13 4.29 15.86
CA ARG A 295 -13.08 3.41 16.59
C ARG A 295 -12.99 1.97 16.10
N VAL A 296 -12.74 1.83 14.82
CA VAL A 296 -12.76 0.57 14.08
C VAL A 296 -11.45 0.47 13.30
N GLY A 297 -10.80 -0.69 13.36
CA GLY A 297 -9.55 -0.87 12.64
C GLY A 297 -8.29 -0.53 13.44
N MET A 298 -7.18 -0.49 12.75
CA MET A 298 -5.85 -0.58 13.35
C MET A 298 -5.22 0.77 13.70
N ASN A 299 -5.79 1.90 13.25
CA ASN A 299 -5.04 3.15 13.20
C ASN A 299 -5.72 4.34 13.86
N SER A 300 -5.10 5.48 13.67
CA SER A 300 -5.65 6.78 13.93
C SER A 300 -6.49 7.23 12.74
N SER A 301 -7.50 8.04 12.99
CA SER A 301 -8.30 8.74 11.99
C SER A 301 -7.97 10.23 12.04
N ILE A 302 -8.38 10.94 11.01
CA ILE A 302 -8.21 12.39 10.90
C ILE A 302 -9.57 13.03 11.19
N ASN A 303 -9.57 14.10 12.01
CA ASN A 303 -10.76 14.92 12.18
C ASN A 303 -10.97 15.79 10.93
N ALA A 304 -11.93 15.42 10.10
CA ALA A 304 -12.25 16.14 8.88
C ALA A 304 -12.91 17.52 9.13
N ALA A 305 -13.27 17.84 10.37
CA ALA A 305 -13.71 19.20 10.75
C ALA A 305 -12.52 20.14 10.99
N HIS A 306 -11.34 19.61 11.36
CA HIS A 306 -10.14 20.41 11.56
C HIS A 306 -9.65 21.01 10.22
N PRO A 307 -9.17 22.28 10.16
CA PRO A 307 -8.74 22.90 8.90
C PRO A 307 -7.75 22.07 8.08
N VAL A 308 -6.68 21.58 8.71
CA VAL A 308 -5.72 20.67 8.07
C VAL A 308 -6.36 19.33 7.71
N GLY A 309 -7.29 18.82 8.53
CA GLY A 309 -8.02 17.60 8.28
C GLY A 309 -8.89 17.67 7.02
N LYS A 310 -9.54 18.82 6.76
CA LYS A 310 -10.29 19.08 5.52
C LYS A 310 -9.38 18.99 4.30
N ILE A 311 -8.21 19.63 4.35
CA ILE A 311 -7.23 19.61 3.26
C ILE A 311 -6.75 18.17 2.99
N LEU A 312 -6.37 17.45 4.04
CA LEU A 312 -5.90 16.06 3.91
C LEU A 312 -6.99 15.12 3.38
N THR A 313 -8.24 15.29 3.85
CA THR A 313 -9.36 14.49 3.36
C THR A 313 -9.67 14.80 1.89
N ALA A 314 -9.68 16.09 1.51
CA ALA A 314 -9.87 16.49 0.12
C ALA A 314 -8.72 15.98 -0.76
N ALA A 315 -7.47 16.11 -0.33
CA ALA A 315 -6.31 15.59 -1.05
C ALA A 315 -6.38 14.06 -1.25
N LEU A 316 -6.83 13.32 -0.23
CA LEU A 316 -7.02 11.87 -0.36
C LEU A 316 -8.10 11.52 -1.40
N ILE A 317 -9.23 12.24 -1.40
CA ILE A 317 -10.28 12.03 -2.40
C ILE A 317 -9.77 12.35 -3.81
N VAL A 318 -9.06 13.47 -3.98
CA VAL A 318 -8.46 13.84 -5.28
C VAL A 318 -7.45 12.79 -5.72
N LEU A 319 -6.61 12.29 -4.80
CA LEU A 319 -5.65 11.22 -5.09
C LEU A 319 -6.33 9.95 -5.58
N LEU A 320 -7.38 9.48 -4.91
CA LEU A 320 -8.14 8.30 -5.33
C LEU A 320 -8.78 8.51 -6.72
N LEU A 321 -9.36 9.69 -6.97
CA LEU A 321 -9.95 9.98 -8.27
C LEU A 321 -8.92 10.15 -9.40
N ALA A 322 -7.71 10.58 -9.07
CA ALA A 322 -6.62 10.79 -10.03
C ALA A 322 -5.81 9.50 -10.29
N LEU A 323 -5.81 8.55 -9.35
CA LEU A 323 -4.99 7.34 -9.42
C LEU A 323 -5.20 6.52 -10.70
N PRO A 324 -6.44 6.29 -11.20
CA PRO A 324 -6.66 5.59 -12.45
C PRO A 324 -5.98 6.21 -13.66
N PHE A 325 -5.85 7.53 -13.65
CA PHE A 325 -5.22 8.29 -14.74
C PHE A 325 -3.70 8.38 -14.63
N ALA A 326 -3.13 8.00 -13.47
CA ALA A 326 -1.68 8.05 -13.27
C ALA A 326 -0.93 7.15 -14.28
N GLY A 327 -1.52 6.02 -14.68
CA GLY A 327 -0.98 5.13 -15.71
C GLY A 327 -0.82 5.83 -17.07
N GLU A 328 -1.80 6.59 -17.47
CA GLU A 328 -1.76 7.38 -18.71
C GLU A 328 -0.76 8.53 -18.63
N PHE A 329 -0.69 9.21 -17.46
CA PHE A 329 0.27 10.29 -17.25
C PHE A 329 1.73 9.83 -17.24
N ILE A 330 2.00 8.66 -16.68
CA ILE A 330 3.35 8.13 -16.51
C ILE A 330 3.76 7.27 -17.71
N GLY A 331 2.84 6.45 -18.24
CA GLY A 331 3.06 5.54 -19.37
C GLY A 331 2.47 6.04 -20.68
N GLY A 332 1.66 7.11 -20.66
CA GLY A 332 1.12 7.79 -21.82
C GLY A 332 2.19 8.64 -22.51
N GLY A 333 1.97 8.89 -23.77
CA GLY A 333 2.92 9.55 -24.65
C GLY A 333 3.58 8.56 -25.59
N ASP A 334 3.72 8.98 -26.82
CA ASP A 334 4.31 8.15 -27.84
C ASP A 334 5.78 7.86 -27.53
N VAL A 335 6.16 6.61 -27.69
CA VAL A 335 7.56 6.23 -27.75
C VAL A 335 7.94 6.28 -29.21
N VAL A 336 8.65 7.33 -29.57
CA VAL A 336 9.02 7.62 -30.95
C VAL A 336 10.49 7.35 -31.12
N LEU A 337 10.80 6.54 -32.13
CA LEU A 337 12.16 6.29 -32.59
C LEU A 337 12.30 6.88 -33.99
N THR A 338 13.24 7.78 -34.15
CA THR A 338 13.51 8.43 -35.44
C THR A 338 14.98 8.33 -35.79
N VAL A 339 15.26 8.33 -37.09
CA VAL A 339 16.60 8.39 -37.61
C VAL A 339 16.68 9.47 -38.68
N THR A 340 17.68 10.33 -38.54
CA THR A 340 18.06 11.34 -39.56
C THR A 340 19.43 10.99 -40.07
N ASP A 341 19.89 11.73 -41.08
CA ASP A 341 21.26 11.51 -41.61
C ASP A 341 22.37 11.76 -40.59
N ASN A 342 22.08 12.49 -39.50
CA ASN A 342 23.07 12.90 -38.50
C ASN A 342 22.89 12.20 -37.14
N ALA A 343 21.69 11.68 -36.80
CA ALA A 343 21.42 11.15 -35.46
C ALA A 343 20.27 10.16 -35.43
N VAL A 344 20.33 9.24 -34.45
CA VAL A 344 19.24 8.40 -34.00
C VAL A 344 18.66 9.02 -32.73
N THR A 345 17.34 9.17 -32.69
CA THR A 345 16.66 9.82 -31.55
C THR A 345 15.54 8.94 -31.01
N GLY A 346 15.57 8.65 -29.71
CA GLY A 346 14.51 7.99 -28.98
C GLY A 346 13.84 8.95 -28.03
N VAL A 347 12.53 9.18 -28.15
CA VAL A 347 11.77 10.17 -27.38
C VAL A 347 10.57 9.56 -26.69
N ASN A 348 10.35 9.91 -25.42
CA ASN A 348 9.08 9.73 -24.74
C ASN A 348 8.82 10.88 -23.76
N GLY A 349 7.90 11.75 -24.10
CA GLY A 349 7.56 12.94 -23.33
C GLY A 349 8.74 13.92 -23.22
N ARG A 350 9.26 14.10 -21.99
CA ARG A 350 10.42 14.98 -21.74
C ARG A 350 11.76 14.27 -21.81
N THR A 351 11.77 12.95 -21.99
CA THR A 351 12.99 12.17 -22.10
C THR A 351 13.34 12.04 -23.56
N GLU A 352 14.52 12.46 -23.91
CA GLU A 352 15.08 12.42 -25.25
C GLU A 352 16.51 11.89 -25.18
N TYR A 353 16.79 10.88 -25.99
CA TYR A 353 18.13 10.35 -26.20
C TYR A 353 18.50 10.57 -27.65
N VAL A 354 19.52 11.40 -27.88
CA VAL A 354 20.07 11.70 -29.20
C VAL A 354 21.45 11.06 -29.28
N ILE A 355 21.67 10.23 -30.29
CA ILE A 355 22.92 9.55 -30.56
C ILE A 355 23.35 10.00 -31.95
N ALA A 356 24.51 10.67 -32.05
CA ALA A 356 25.05 11.08 -33.34
C ALA A 356 25.43 9.84 -34.16
N MET A 357 25.22 9.89 -35.48
CA MET A 357 25.54 8.73 -36.33
C MET A 357 27.02 8.41 -36.31
N ASP A 358 27.87 9.44 -36.23
CA ASP A 358 29.34 9.29 -36.15
C ASP A 358 29.79 8.68 -34.82
N ASP A 359 28.97 8.69 -33.77
CA ASP A 359 29.28 8.10 -32.47
C ASP A 359 28.85 6.61 -32.36
N VAL A 360 28.18 6.06 -33.36
CA VAL A 360 27.64 4.69 -33.32
C VAL A 360 28.78 3.71 -33.67
N GLU A 361 29.23 2.94 -32.67
CA GLU A 361 30.21 1.86 -32.87
C GLU A 361 29.56 0.57 -33.37
N SER A 362 28.45 0.20 -32.75
CA SER A 362 27.71 -1.00 -33.11
C SER A 362 26.19 -0.84 -32.97
N VAL A 363 25.42 -1.52 -33.82
CA VAL A 363 23.99 -1.61 -33.73
C VAL A 363 23.53 -3.05 -33.90
N GLN A 364 22.61 -3.48 -33.03
CA GLN A 364 22.02 -4.81 -33.04
C GLN A 364 20.49 -4.71 -32.96
N LEU A 365 19.81 -5.57 -33.68
CA LEU A 365 18.36 -5.73 -33.60
C LEU A 365 18.03 -6.93 -32.69
N LEU A 366 17.24 -6.70 -31.65
CA LEU A 366 16.90 -7.70 -30.64
C LEU A 366 15.40 -8.04 -30.71
N ASP A 367 15.05 -9.28 -30.98
CA ASP A 367 13.65 -9.76 -30.95
C ASP A 367 13.08 -9.88 -29.52
N LYS A 368 13.96 -9.88 -28.52
CA LYS A 368 13.58 -9.99 -27.11
C LYS A 368 14.46 -9.08 -26.26
N LEU A 369 13.87 -8.62 -25.16
CA LEU A 369 14.64 -7.85 -24.17
C LEU A 369 15.81 -8.70 -23.59
N PRO A 370 16.94 -8.05 -23.31
CA PRO A 370 18.09 -8.73 -22.72
C PRO A 370 17.72 -9.41 -21.38
N ALA A 371 18.28 -10.59 -21.16
CA ALA A 371 18.02 -11.36 -19.95
C ALA A 371 18.53 -10.62 -18.70
N GLY A 372 17.71 -10.64 -17.63
CA GLY A 372 18.07 -9.98 -16.38
C GLY A 372 18.03 -8.46 -16.42
N LEU A 373 17.29 -7.85 -17.38
CA LEU A 373 17.13 -6.39 -17.45
C LEU A 373 16.49 -5.85 -16.17
N ALA A 374 17.24 -5.08 -15.40
CA ALA A 374 16.86 -4.49 -14.15
C ALA A 374 16.84 -2.96 -14.24
N ARG A 375 15.82 -2.33 -13.64
CA ARG A 375 15.70 -0.87 -13.59
C ARG A 375 16.54 -0.31 -12.44
N ASN A 376 17.47 0.58 -12.75
CA ASN A 376 18.22 1.36 -11.76
C ASN A 376 17.51 2.67 -11.43
N PHE A 377 17.04 3.38 -12.46
CA PHE A 377 16.32 4.64 -12.32
C PHE A 377 15.39 4.88 -13.51
N GLY A 378 14.21 5.47 -13.28
CA GLY A 378 13.26 5.81 -14.34
C GLY A 378 11.96 5.03 -14.26
N THR A 379 11.27 4.84 -15.39
CA THR A 379 9.97 4.18 -15.49
C THR A 379 10.13 2.75 -16.01
N GLY A 380 9.53 1.78 -15.30
CA GLY A 380 9.43 0.39 -15.73
C GLY A 380 7.98 -0.06 -15.63
N MET A 381 7.25 0.04 -16.72
CA MET A 381 5.84 -0.34 -16.87
C MET A 381 5.68 -1.45 -17.89
N PRO A 382 4.52 -2.14 -17.91
CA PRO A 382 4.27 -3.17 -18.92
C PRO A 382 4.38 -2.69 -20.37
N ASN A 383 4.12 -1.40 -20.61
CA ASN A 383 4.09 -0.74 -21.93
C ASN A 383 5.11 0.40 -22.09
N LEU A 384 6.03 0.57 -21.13
CA LEU A 384 7.07 1.60 -21.21
C LEU A 384 8.26 1.27 -20.33
N LEU A 385 9.43 1.15 -20.93
CA LEU A 385 10.72 1.14 -20.25
C LEU A 385 11.48 2.42 -20.64
N LYS A 386 11.78 3.25 -19.61
CA LYS A 386 12.44 4.55 -19.83
C LYS A 386 13.35 4.91 -18.67
N GLY A 387 14.59 5.26 -18.96
CA GLY A 387 15.59 5.69 -17.97
C GLY A 387 16.84 4.82 -17.97
N ASP A 388 17.41 4.63 -16.78
CA ASP A 388 18.63 3.84 -16.60
C ASP A 388 18.27 2.41 -16.21
N PHE A 389 18.74 1.49 -17.02
CA PHE A 389 18.60 0.05 -16.80
C PHE A 389 19.97 -0.61 -16.81
N SER A 390 20.06 -1.83 -16.33
CA SER A 390 21.27 -2.64 -16.40
C SER A 390 20.95 -4.12 -16.54
N THR A 391 21.88 -4.85 -17.16
CA THR A 391 21.87 -6.31 -17.18
C THR A 391 23.19 -6.83 -16.65
N PRO A 392 23.23 -8.08 -16.17
CA PRO A 392 24.48 -8.72 -15.73
C PRO A 392 25.51 -8.87 -16.86
N GLU A 393 25.08 -9.00 -18.10
CA GLU A 393 25.93 -9.26 -19.27
C GLU A 393 26.39 -7.97 -19.96
N LEU A 394 25.47 -7.01 -20.15
CA LEU A 394 25.73 -5.80 -20.94
C LEU A 394 26.06 -4.58 -20.07
N GLY A 395 25.87 -4.67 -18.73
CA GLY A 395 26.08 -3.53 -17.85
C GLY A 395 24.96 -2.48 -17.93
N HIS A 396 25.33 -1.20 -17.74
CA HIS A 396 24.41 -0.07 -17.71
C HIS A 396 24.02 0.39 -19.11
N MET A 397 22.73 0.72 -19.30
CA MET A 397 22.20 1.23 -20.56
C MET A 397 21.08 2.27 -20.35
N LYS A 398 21.00 3.22 -21.26
CA LYS A 398 19.85 4.14 -21.38
C LYS A 398 18.76 3.47 -22.18
N THR A 399 17.54 3.43 -21.65
CA THR A 399 16.43 2.70 -22.27
C THR A 399 15.26 3.64 -22.57
N CYS A 400 14.69 3.54 -23.76
CA CYS A 400 13.45 4.20 -24.16
C CYS A 400 12.73 3.34 -25.20
N LEU A 401 11.75 2.54 -24.74
CA LEU A 401 11.02 1.61 -25.62
C LEU A 401 9.69 1.17 -25.03
N ASP A 402 8.80 0.66 -25.89
CA ASP A 402 7.65 -0.13 -25.46
C ASP A 402 8.01 -1.62 -25.52
N PRO A 403 8.04 -2.35 -24.38
CA PRO A 403 8.47 -3.74 -24.33
C PRO A 403 7.50 -4.72 -25.02
N THR A 404 6.31 -4.24 -25.42
CA THR A 404 5.30 -5.05 -26.10
C THR A 404 5.45 -5.05 -27.62
N VAL A 405 6.30 -4.17 -28.15
CA VAL A 405 6.50 -3.97 -29.59
C VAL A 405 7.95 -4.28 -29.99
N PRO A 406 8.34 -5.55 -30.13
CA PRO A 406 9.64 -5.91 -30.69
C PRO A 406 9.68 -5.67 -32.22
N PRO A 407 10.87 -5.59 -32.83
CA PRO A 407 12.18 -5.70 -32.23
C PRO A 407 12.70 -4.39 -31.62
N PHE A 408 13.80 -4.49 -30.85
CA PHE A 408 14.44 -3.37 -30.17
C PHE A 408 15.85 -3.12 -30.74
N LEU A 409 16.29 -1.86 -30.74
CA LEU A 409 17.64 -1.48 -31.12
C LEU A 409 18.53 -1.42 -29.87
N LEU A 410 19.61 -2.17 -29.89
CA LEU A 410 20.74 -2.00 -28.97
C LEU A 410 21.84 -1.26 -29.73
N ILE A 411 22.18 -0.07 -29.29
CA ILE A 411 23.20 0.79 -29.89
C ILE A 411 24.34 0.94 -28.87
N GLU A 412 25.55 0.70 -29.31
CA GLU A 412 26.78 0.98 -28.56
C GLU A 412 27.51 2.13 -29.22
N THR A 413 27.95 3.07 -28.42
CA THR A 413 28.69 4.25 -28.90
C THR A 413 30.19 4.04 -28.72
N GLU A 414 31.05 4.77 -29.46
CA GLU A 414 32.48 4.78 -29.33
C GLU A 414 32.99 5.03 -27.90
N GLU A 415 32.21 5.72 -27.09
CA GLU A 415 32.47 5.92 -25.65
C GLU A 415 32.10 4.71 -24.78
N GLY A 416 31.58 3.63 -25.35
CA GLY A 416 31.10 2.44 -24.64
C GLY A 416 29.77 2.63 -23.93
N LYS A 417 28.97 3.66 -24.28
CA LYS A 417 27.63 3.86 -23.75
C LYS A 417 26.62 2.99 -24.52
N LEU A 418 25.76 2.29 -23.78
CA LEU A 418 24.71 1.45 -24.36
C LEU A 418 23.35 2.16 -24.31
N TYR A 419 22.63 2.08 -25.42
CA TYR A 419 21.27 2.55 -25.56
C TYR A 419 20.38 1.40 -26.05
N LEU A 420 19.26 1.18 -25.38
CA LEU A 420 18.24 0.21 -25.76
C LEU A 420 16.97 0.99 -26.13
N LEU A 421 16.70 1.09 -27.41
CA LEU A 421 15.64 1.95 -27.98
C LEU A 421 14.59 1.12 -28.71
N GLY A 422 13.38 1.65 -28.78
CA GLY A 422 12.29 1.05 -29.55
C GLY A 422 11.20 2.07 -29.86
N SER A 423 10.17 1.64 -30.56
CA SER A 423 9.00 2.47 -30.93
C SER A 423 7.71 1.79 -30.49
N ARG A 424 6.61 2.52 -30.42
CA ARG A 424 5.25 1.96 -30.37
C ARG A 424 4.71 1.58 -31.74
N GLU A 425 5.29 2.11 -32.78
CA GLU A 425 4.93 1.79 -34.16
C GLU A 425 5.75 0.59 -34.64
N GLU A 426 5.05 -0.48 -35.03
CA GLU A 426 5.64 -1.70 -35.55
C GLU A 426 6.47 -1.41 -36.80
N GLY A 427 7.61 -2.10 -36.97
CA GLY A 427 8.48 -1.95 -38.13
C GLY A 427 9.43 -0.74 -38.08
N THR A 428 9.25 0.19 -37.15
CA THR A 428 10.11 1.39 -37.07
C THR A 428 11.55 1.04 -36.69
N ALA A 429 11.74 0.09 -35.78
CA ALA A 429 13.08 -0.30 -35.33
C ALA A 429 13.90 -0.95 -36.43
N GLU A 430 13.27 -1.75 -37.31
CA GLU A 430 13.91 -2.37 -38.48
C GLU A 430 14.32 -1.30 -39.50
N VAL A 431 13.43 -0.34 -39.79
CA VAL A 431 13.74 0.77 -40.75
C VAL A 431 14.93 1.59 -40.23
N VAL A 432 14.95 1.90 -38.91
CA VAL A 432 16.06 2.64 -38.29
C VAL A 432 17.36 1.82 -38.35
N TYR A 433 17.28 0.54 -38.03
CA TYR A 433 18.41 -0.38 -38.08
C TYR A 433 19.05 -0.43 -39.49
N GLU A 434 18.23 -0.61 -40.53
CA GLU A 434 18.72 -0.67 -41.93
C GLU A 434 19.36 0.66 -42.32
N LYS A 435 18.79 1.81 -41.89
CA LYS A 435 19.33 3.13 -42.20
C LYS A 435 20.68 3.37 -41.51
N ILE A 436 20.87 2.93 -40.28
CA ILE A 436 22.16 3.00 -39.56
C ILE A 436 23.23 2.15 -40.27
N LYS A 437 22.86 0.99 -40.83
CA LYS A 437 23.79 0.13 -41.52
C LYS A 437 24.23 0.59 -42.91
N GLN A 438 23.44 1.49 -43.51
CA GLN A 438 23.72 2.03 -44.85
C GLN A 438 24.55 3.31 -44.82
N GLY A 439 24.63 3.98 -43.70
CA GLY A 439 25.47 5.17 -43.48
C GLY A 439 26.80 4.83 -42.88
#